data_0249760ee931301d9b32ac4772b75bf0
#
_entry.id   0249760ee931301d9b32ac4772b75bf0
#
_cell.length_a   1.000
_cell.length_b   1.000
_cell.length_c   1.000
_cell.angle_alpha   90.00
_cell.angle_beta   90.00
_cell.angle_gamma   90.00
#
_symmetry.space_group_name_H-M   'P 1'
#
loop_
_entity.id
_entity.type
_entity.pdbx_description
1 polymer ?
#
loop_
_entity_poly.entity_id
_entity_poly.type
_entity_poly.pdbx_seq_one_letter_code
_entity_poly.pdbx_strand_id
1 'polypeptide(L)'
;GDTVVVLSESAPLPFPVDSGNDSEISEEVRLKYRYLDLRREKPAANMRLRSKVTSVIRRVMEDEAFLEIETPYLTRSTPEGARDFLVPVRLQPGSWYALPQSPQLFKQLLMVAGMEKYYQIARCFRDEDFRADRQPEFTQLDIEMSFIDQEDILAVAEKIVARIWRETVNYEIP
;
A
#
# COMPACT_ATOMS: atom_id res chain seq x y z
N GLY A 1 -29.94 -29.38 7.55
CA GLY A 1 -30.96 -28.57 6.90
C GLY A 1 -31.64 -29.39 5.82
N ASP A 2 -32.95 -29.46 5.83
CA ASP A 2 -33.72 -30.37 4.98
C ASP A 2 -34.11 -29.72 3.63
N THR A 3 -33.77 -28.44 3.43
CA THR A 3 -34.15 -27.71 2.22
C THR A 3 -33.04 -26.76 1.81
N VAL A 4 -32.67 -26.78 0.54
CA VAL A 4 -31.75 -25.82 -0.12
C VAL A 4 -32.55 -24.99 -1.11
N VAL A 5 -32.51 -23.68 -0.95
CA VAL A 5 -33.17 -22.74 -1.87
C VAL A 5 -32.09 -22.03 -2.68
N VAL A 6 -32.11 -22.17 -4.00
CA VAL A 6 -31.25 -21.43 -4.93
C VAL A 6 -31.88 -20.05 -5.12
N LEU A 7 -31.18 -19.00 -4.60
CA LEU A 7 -31.64 -17.61 -4.73
C LEU A 7 -31.27 -17.00 -6.08
N SER A 8 -30.15 -17.44 -6.66
CA SER A 8 -29.69 -17.02 -7.98
C SER A 8 -28.80 -18.10 -8.57
N GLU A 9 -28.93 -18.34 -9.84
CA GLU A 9 -28.04 -19.24 -10.59
C GLU A 9 -26.73 -18.53 -10.92
N SER A 10 -25.63 -19.30 -10.99
CA SER A 10 -24.32 -18.80 -11.41
C SER A 10 -23.73 -19.63 -12.55
N ALA A 11 -22.89 -18.99 -13.38
CA ALA A 11 -22.09 -19.74 -14.35
C ALA A 11 -21.07 -20.63 -13.63
N PRO A 12 -20.59 -21.72 -14.27
CA PRO A 12 -19.49 -22.51 -13.75
C PRO A 12 -18.24 -21.66 -13.48
N LEU A 13 -17.57 -21.95 -12.37
CA LEU A 13 -16.34 -21.25 -12.02
C LEU A 13 -15.19 -21.65 -12.96
N PRO A 14 -14.30 -20.72 -13.35
CA PRO A 14 -13.13 -21.00 -14.19
C PRO A 14 -12.09 -21.90 -13.50
N PHE A 15 -12.13 -21.97 -12.15
CA PHE A 15 -11.30 -22.82 -11.32
C PHE A 15 -11.95 -23.01 -9.94
N PRO A 16 -11.59 -24.08 -9.19
CA PRO A 16 -12.07 -24.29 -7.83
C PRO A 16 -11.56 -23.20 -6.88
N VAL A 17 -12.44 -22.69 -6.01
CA VAL A 17 -12.09 -21.68 -5.00
C VAL A 17 -11.86 -22.27 -3.62
N ASP A 18 -12.18 -23.52 -3.42
CA ASP A 18 -12.11 -24.29 -2.16
C ASP A 18 -10.92 -25.26 -2.10
N SER A 19 -10.21 -25.48 -3.22
CA SER A 19 -9.04 -26.33 -3.28
C SER A 19 -7.78 -25.59 -2.80
N GLY A 20 -7.05 -26.20 -1.86
CA GLY A 20 -5.76 -25.69 -1.36
C GLY A 20 -4.59 -25.79 -2.37
N ASN A 21 -4.82 -26.30 -3.58
CA ASN A 21 -3.77 -26.57 -4.54
C ASN A 21 -3.53 -25.37 -5.47
N ASP A 22 -2.61 -24.47 -5.05
CA ASP A 22 -2.25 -23.26 -5.79
C ASP A 22 -1.47 -23.51 -7.09
N SER A 23 -0.87 -24.69 -7.24
CA SER A 23 0.07 -25.00 -8.32
C SER A 23 -0.57 -25.34 -9.66
N GLU A 24 -1.87 -25.59 -9.71
CA GLU A 24 -2.55 -26.07 -10.92
C GLU A 24 -3.20 -24.97 -11.77
N ILE A 25 -3.30 -23.74 -11.25
CA ILE A 25 -3.98 -22.63 -11.92
C ILE A 25 -2.94 -21.62 -12.39
N SER A 26 -2.90 -21.35 -13.71
CA SER A 26 -1.96 -20.37 -14.26
C SER A 26 -2.18 -18.98 -13.67
N GLU A 27 -1.09 -18.23 -13.51
CA GLU A 27 -1.14 -16.86 -13.00
C GLU A 27 -2.05 -15.95 -13.86
N GLU A 28 -2.02 -16.10 -15.17
CA GLU A 28 -2.86 -15.35 -16.09
C GLU A 28 -4.36 -15.52 -15.77
N VAL A 29 -4.80 -16.76 -15.55
CA VAL A 29 -6.20 -17.06 -15.20
C VAL A 29 -6.56 -16.50 -13.83
N ARG A 30 -5.64 -16.62 -12.85
CA ARG A 30 -5.83 -16.06 -11.50
C ARG A 30 -5.93 -14.53 -11.52
N LEU A 31 -5.14 -13.85 -12.35
CA LEU A 31 -5.19 -12.40 -12.50
C LEU A 31 -6.46 -11.96 -13.22
N LYS A 32 -6.87 -12.66 -14.28
CA LYS A 32 -8.11 -12.38 -15.00
C LYS A 32 -9.35 -12.49 -14.11
N TYR A 33 -9.40 -13.48 -13.24
CA TYR A 33 -10.49 -13.72 -12.30
C TYR A 33 -10.06 -13.45 -10.85
N ARG A 34 -9.35 -12.34 -10.63
CA ARG A 34 -8.75 -12.02 -9.33
C ARG A 34 -9.74 -12.01 -8.17
N TYR A 35 -10.97 -11.57 -8.41
CA TYR A 35 -12.05 -11.58 -7.41
C TYR A 35 -12.46 -12.99 -6.97
N LEU A 36 -12.30 -14.01 -7.82
CA LEU A 36 -12.48 -15.42 -7.45
C LEU A 36 -11.23 -15.98 -6.77
N ASP A 37 -10.03 -15.65 -7.26
CA ASP A 37 -8.78 -16.05 -6.65
C ASP A 37 -8.67 -15.58 -5.19
N LEU A 38 -9.18 -14.39 -4.88
CA LEU A 38 -9.23 -13.85 -3.52
C LEU A 38 -10.18 -14.60 -2.57
N ARG A 39 -11.01 -15.51 -3.05
CA ARG A 39 -11.80 -16.43 -2.20
C ARG A 39 -10.97 -17.61 -1.69
N ARG A 40 -9.86 -17.90 -2.32
CA ARG A 40 -8.94 -18.98 -1.91
C ARG A 40 -8.20 -18.57 -0.64
N GLU A 41 -7.84 -19.56 0.18
CA GLU A 41 -7.31 -19.32 1.52
C GLU A 41 -6.05 -18.46 1.54
N LYS A 42 -5.03 -18.81 0.75
CA LYS A 42 -3.73 -18.11 0.74
C LYS A 42 -3.82 -16.66 0.22
N PRO A 43 -4.44 -16.35 -0.95
CA PRO A 43 -4.63 -14.97 -1.37
C PRO A 43 -5.47 -14.15 -0.39
N ALA A 44 -6.52 -14.74 0.17
CA ALA A 44 -7.35 -14.08 1.19
C ALA A 44 -6.56 -13.80 2.49
N ALA A 45 -5.73 -14.75 2.92
CA ALA A 45 -4.85 -14.57 4.09
C ALA A 45 -3.84 -13.43 3.88
N ASN A 46 -3.25 -13.33 2.68
CA ASN A 46 -2.33 -12.24 2.33
C ASN A 46 -3.01 -10.86 2.40
N MET A 47 -4.27 -10.76 1.94
CA MET A 47 -5.02 -9.50 2.04
C MET A 47 -5.34 -9.13 3.49
N ARG A 48 -5.72 -10.12 4.31
CA ARG A 48 -5.95 -9.93 5.74
C ARG A 48 -4.67 -9.53 6.47
N LEU A 49 -3.53 -10.18 6.14
CA LEU A 49 -2.23 -9.83 6.70
C LEU A 49 -1.84 -8.39 6.35
N ARG A 50 -1.97 -7.99 5.09
CA ARG A 50 -1.71 -6.61 4.65
C ARG A 50 -2.55 -5.60 5.43
N SER A 51 -3.84 -5.86 5.59
CA SER A 51 -4.74 -5.02 6.38
C SER A 51 -4.29 -4.92 7.84
N LYS A 52 -3.91 -6.05 8.45
CA LYS A 52 -3.40 -6.10 9.82
C LYS A 52 -2.10 -5.31 9.98
N VAL A 53 -1.14 -5.47 9.06
CA VAL A 53 0.11 -4.70 9.04
C VAL A 53 -0.17 -3.20 9.02
N THR A 54 -1.03 -2.73 8.13
CA THR A 54 -1.39 -1.31 8.06
C THR A 54 -2.01 -0.80 9.35
N SER A 55 -2.88 -1.60 9.99
CA SER A 55 -3.49 -1.26 11.28
C SER A 55 -2.44 -1.19 12.41
N VAL A 56 -1.46 -2.10 12.43
CA VAL A 56 -0.35 -2.07 13.41
C VAL A 56 0.48 -0.81 13.21
N ILE A 57 0.84 -0.49 11.97
CA ILE A 57 1.61 0.72 11.65
C ILE A 57 0.91 1.96 12.21
N ARG A 58 -0.38 2.14 11.96
CA ARG A 58 -1.13 3.30 12.47
C ARG A 58 -1.07 3.42 13.99
N ARG A 59 -1.23 2.30 14.71
CA ARG A 59 -1.11 2.32 16.17
C ARG A 59 0.28 2.71 16.66
N VAL A 60 1.34 2.20 16.02
CA VAL A 60 2.71 2.58 16.37
C VAL A 60 2.93 4.07 16.13
N MET A 61 2.48 4.58 14.98
CA MET A 61 2.65 6.00 14.65
C MET A 61 1.86 6.90 15.59
N GLU A 62 0.66 6.50 16.00
CA GLU A 62 -0.14 7.20 17.00
C GLU A 62 0.55 7.20 18.38
N ASP A 63 1.05 6.05 18.84
CA ASP A 63 1.79 5.90 20.10
C ASP A 63 3.07 6.77 20.13
N GLU A 64 3.71 6.98 18.96
CA GLU A 64 4.89 7.84 18.80
C GLU A 64 4.53 9.33 18.50
N ALA A 65 3.24 9.68 18.59
CA ALA A 65 2.71 11.03 18.37
C ALA A 65 2.93 11.60 16.96
N PHE A 66 2.88 10.74 15.94
CA PHE A 66 2.86 11.18 14.54
C PHE A 66 1.45 11.54 14.09
N LEU A 67 1.36 12.51 13.18
CA LEU A 67 0.12 12.91 12.53
C LEU A 67 -0.01 12.22 11.17
N GLU A 68 -1.11 11.49 10.94
CA GLU A 68 -1.45 10.96 9.61
C GLU A 68 -2.05 12.09 8.77
N ILE A 69 -1.34 12.51 7.71
CA ILE A 69 -1.78 13.60 6.85
C ILE A 69 -1.78 13.13 5.40
N GLU A 70 -2.95 13.18 4.75
CA GLU A 70 -3.07 12.91 3.32
C GLU A 70 -2.56 14.11 2.50
N THR A 71 -1.77 13.80 1.48
CA THR A 71 -1.25 14.78 0.52
C THR A 71 -1.89 14.58 -0.85
N PRO A 72 -1.96 15.62 -1.71
CA PRO A 72 -2.57 15.51 -3.04
C PRO A 72 -1.88 14.48 -3.94
N TYR A 73 -2.68 13.76 -4.74
CA TYR A 73 -2.20 12.86 -5.81
C TYR A 73 -2.20 13.52 -7.19
N LEU A 74 -3.08 14.49 -7.46
CA LEU A 74 -3.05 15.29 -8.67
C LEU A 74 -2.18 16.52 -8.44
N THR A 75 -0.90 16.43 -8.80
CA THR A 75 0.12 17.44 -8.50
C THR A 75 0.80 17.95 -9.77
N ARG A 76 1.72 18.88 -9.61
CA ARG A 76 2.66 19.23 -10.67
C ARG A 76 3.79 18.20 -10.70
N SER A 77 4.36 17.98 -11.89
CA SER A 77 5.58 17.20 -12.03
C SER A 77 6.70 17.78 -11.16
N THR A 78 7.37 16.90 -10.41
CA THR A 78 8.55 17.23 -9.61
C THR A 78 9.68 16.25 -9.96
N PRO A 79 10.92 16.71 -10.13
CA PRO A 79 12.03 15.83 -10.49
C PRO A 79 12.44 14.97 -9.28
N GLU A 80 12.01 13.71 -9.24
CA GLU A 80 12.33 12.76 -8.14
C GLU A 80 13.09 11.50 -8.61
N GLY A 81 13.66 11.53 -9.81
CA GLY A 81 14.53 10.45 -10.31
C GLY A 81 13.87 9.43 -11.25
N ALA A 82 12.57 9.13 -11.11
CA ALA A 82 11.81 8.32 -12.06
C ALA A 82 11.04 9.21 -13.05
N ARG A 83 10.41 8.59 -14.07
CA ARG A 83 9.43 9.29 -14.91
C ARG A 83 8.08 9.35 -14.19
N ASP A 84 7.37 10.46 -14.40
CA ASP A 84 6.03 10.65 -13.86
C ASP A 84 4.98 10.01 -14.78
N PHE A 85 3.93 9.45 -14.18
CA PHE A 85 2.68 9.21 -14.87
C PHE A 85 1.91 10.52 -15.00
N LEU A 86 1.46 10.85 -16.20
CA LEU A 86 0.77 12.11 -16.49
C LEU A 86 -0.73 11.88 -16.67
N VAL A 87 -1.53 12.80 -16.12
CA VAL A 87 -2.98 12.80 -16.25
C VAL A 87 -3.40 14.09 -16.98
N PRO A 88 -4.06 14.02 -18.14
CA PRO A 88 -4.46 15.23 -18.89
C PRO A 88 -5.48 16.06 -18.13
N VAL A 89 -5.30 17.37 -18.14
CA VAL A 89 -6.22 18.34 -17.53
C VAL A 89 -7.33 18.68 -18.53
N ARG A 90 -8.54 18.18 -18.31
CA ARG A 90 -9.68 18.40 -19.20
C ARG A 90 -10.02 19.90 -19.42
N LEU A 91 -9.93 20.69 -18.36
CA LEU A 91 -10.29 22.11 -18.39
C LEU A 91 -9.19 23.01 -18.99
N GLN A 92 -7.98 22.48 -19.18
CA GLN A 92 -6.85 23.23 -19.74
C GLN A 92 -6.12 22.32 -20.74
N PRO A 93 -6.57 22.29 -22.02
CA PRO A 93 -5.92 21.51 -23.06
C PRO A 93 -4.42 21.85 -23.17
N GLY A 94 -3.57 20.82 -23.25
CA GLY A 94 -2.12 20.96 -23.27
C GLY A 94 -1.45 21.01 -21.88
N SER A 95 -2.25 20.99 -20.80
CA SER A 95 -1.73 20.87 -19.41
C SER A 95 -1.94 19.48 -18.85
N TRP A 96 -1.08 19.10 -17.90
CA TRP A 96 -1.03 17.76 -17.31
C TRP A 96 -0.83 17.86 -15.80
N TYR A 97 -1.54 17.00 -15.06
CA TYR A 97 -1.14 16.63 -13.71
C TYR A 97 -0.10 15.50 -13.77
N ALA A 98 0.75 15.42 -12.75
CA ALA A 98 1.59 14.27 -12.50
C ALA A 98 1.08 13.49 -11.28
N LEU A 99 1.16 12.15 -11.32
CA LEU A 99 0.96 11.33 -10.14
C LEU A 99 2.25 11.30 -9.32
N PRO A 100 2.20 11.39 -7.98
CA PRO A 100 3.38 11.55 -7.16
C PRO A 100 4.23 10.28 -7.11
N GLN A 101 5.53 10.43 -7.23
CA GLN A 101 6.51 9.37 -7.00
C GLN A 101 6.69 9.09 -5.50
N SER A 102 6.51 10.12 -4.70
CA SER A 102 6.41 10.14 -3.24
C SER A 102 5.80 11.49 -2.81
N PRO A 103 5.35 11.66 -1.56
CA PRO A 103 4.88 12.95 -1.06
C PRO A 103 6.01 13.91 -0.64
N GLN A 104 7.22 13.78 -1.21
CA GLN A 104 8.45 14.45 -0.77
C GLN A 104 8.31 15.97 -0.60
N LEU A 105 7.75 16.66 -1.57
CA LEU A 105 7.58 18.11 -1.48
C LEU A 105 6.60 18.51 -0.37
N PHE A 106 5.49 17.79 -0.28
CA PHE A 106 4.43 18.12 0.69
C PHE A 106 4.88 17.84 2.11
N LYS A 107 5.57 16.73 2.38
CA LYS A 107 6.05 16.44 3.73
C LYS A 107 7.09 17.45 4.22
N GLN A 108 7.96 17.96 3.33
CA GLN A 108 8.86 19.06 3.66
C GLN A 108 8.10 20.35 4.00
N LEU A 109 7.07 20.69 3.21
CA LEU A 109 6.21 21.84 3.50
C LEU A 109 5.45 21.67 4.82
N LEU A 110 5.06 20.45 5.19
CA LEU A 110 4.44 20.17 6.49
C LEU A 110 5.42 20.41 7.65
N MET A 111 6.71 20.07 7.49
CA MET A 111 7.73 20.42 8.49
C MET A 111 7.83 21.94 8.66
N VAL A 112 7.86 22.72 7.56
CA VAL A 112 7.84 24.19 7.60
C VAL A 112 6.57 24.70 8.28
N ALA A 113 5.44 24.03 8.11
CA ALA A 113 4.16 24.36 8.73
C ALA A 113 4.08 23.98 10.22
N GLY A 114 5.14 23.40 10.80
CA GLY A 114 5.19 23.01 12.21
C GLY A 114 4.57 21.65 12.53
N MET A 115 4.30 20.81 11.51
CA MET A 115 3.86 19.43 11.68
C MET A 115 5.07 18.52 11.92
N GLU A 116 5.69 18.63 13.07
CA GLU A 116 7.03 18.08 13.37
C GLU A 116 7.18 16.56 13.24
N LYS A 117 6.08 15.83 13.28
CA LYS A 117 6.03 14.38 13.10
C LYS A 117 4.89 14.01 12.17
N TYR A 118 5.20 13.73 10.92
CA TYR A 118 4.25 13.38 9.87
C TYR A 118 4.43 11.92 9.46
N TYR A 119 3.33 11.25 9.14
CA TYR A 119 3.35 10.03 8.34
C TYR A 119 2.14 9.94 7.40
N GLN A 120 2.27 9.07 6.41
CA GLN A 120 1.18 8.73 5.50
C GLN A 120 1.36 7.29 4.98
N ILE A 121 0.28 6.55 4.87
CA ILE A 121 0.26 5.32 4.06
C ILE A 121 0.01 5.75 2.62
N ALA A 122 1.08 6.13 1.93
CA ALA A 122 1.03 6.83 0.66
C ALA A 122 0.98 5.87 -0.53
N ARG A 123 0.13 6.17 -1.52
CA ARG A 123 0.18 5.56 -2.84
C ARG A 123 1.19 6.31 -3.69
N CYS A 124 2.16 5.59 -4.24
CA CYS A 124 3.24 6.14 -5.05
C CYS A 124 3.24 5.53 -6.44
N PHE A 125 3.70 6.32 -7.43
CA PHE A 125 3.66 5.98 -8.83
C PHE A 125 5.01 6.28 -9.48
N ARG A 126 5.60 5.30 -10.17
CA ARG A 126 6.87 5.48 -10.89
C ARG A 126 6.82 4.76 -12.22
N ASP A 127 7.00 5.49 -13.32
CA ASP A 127 7.09 4.92 -14.65
C ASP A 127 8.53 4.46 -14.90
N GLU A 128 8.82 3.27 -14.38
CA GLU A 128 10.12 2.60 -14.45
C GLU A 128 9.97 1.18 -14.98
N ASP A 129 11.08 0.60 -15.44
CA ASP A 129 11.14 -0.78 -15.86
C ASP A 129 10.85 -1.74 -14.69
N PHE A 130 10.03 -2.74 -14.96
CA PHE A 130 9.74 -3.79 -13.99
C PHE A 130 10.98 -4.66 -13.74
N ARG A 131 11.40 -4.74 -12.49
CA ARG A 131 12.49 -5.61 -12.04
C ARG A 131 12.09 -6.29 -10.75
N ALA A 132 12.23 -7.62 -10.68
CA ALA A 132 11.87 -8.42 -9.52
C ALA A 132 10.41 -8.14 -9.08
N ASP A 133 10.22 -7.61 -7.88
CA ASP A 133 8.92 -7.31 -7.29
C ASP A 133 8.48 -5.83 -7.42
N ARG A 134 9.22 -5.03 -8.19
CA ARG A 134 8.88 -3.61 -8.41
C ARG A 134 7.60 -3.47 -9.23
N GLN A 135 6.72 -2.59 -8.78
CA GLN A 135 5.46 -2.24 -9.43
C GLN A 135 5.43 -0.73 -9.72
N PRO A 136 4.78 -0.30 -10.83
CA PRO A 136 4.64 1.12 -11.16
C PRO A 136 3.76 1.88 -10.16
N GLU A 137 2.90 1.15 -9.47
CA GLU A 137 2.01 1.64 -8.42
C GLU A 137 2.21 0.81 -7.17
N PHE A 138 2.58 1.44 -6.07
CA PHE A 138 2.89 0.77 -4.80
C PHE A 138 2.52 1.64 -3.60
N THR A 139 2.52 1.04 -2.43
CA THR A 139 2.22 1.74 -1.17
C THR A 139 3.48 1.85 -0.33
N GLN A 140 3.73 3.02 0.24
CA GLN A 140 4.79 3.28 1.21
C GLN A 140 4.19 3.69 2.55
N LEU A 141 4.85 3.32 3.64
CA LEU A 141 4.80 4.10 4.85
C LEU A 141 5.82 5.24 4.68
N ASP A 142 5.31 6.44 4.47
CA ASP A 142 6.12 7.64 4.34
C ASP A 142 6.16 8.40 5.66
N ILE A 143 7.35 8.83 6.08
CA ILE A 143 7.59 9.47 7.38
C ILE A 143 8.46 10.70 7.16
N GLU A 144 8.19 11.78 7.92
CA GLU A 144 9.07 12.93 8.03
C GLU A 144 9.06 13.43 9.47
N MET A 145 10.24 13.81 9.98
CA MET A 145 10.43 14.34 11.31
C MET A 145 11.33 15.56 11.31
N SER A 146 11.04 16.54 12.16
CA SER A 146 11.88 17.71 12.40
C SER A 146 12.73 17.54 13.66
N PHE A 147 13.86 18.26 13.72
CA PHE A 147 14.74 18.37 14.92
C PHE A 147 15.26 17.03 15.43
N ILE A 148 15.62 16.11 14.52
CA ILE A 148 16.12 14.78 14.82
C ILE A 148 17.50 14.53 14.21
N ASP A 149 18.17 13.51 14.72
CA ASP A 149 19.35 12.92 14.09
C ASP A 149 19.07 11.52 13.51
N GLN A 150 20.10 10.86 13.05
CA GLN A 150 20.00 9.54 12.42
C GLN A 150 19.47 8.48 13.39
N GLU A 151 19.90 8.53 14.66
CA GLU A 151 19.52 7.52 15.67
C GLU A 151 18.04 7.58 15.99
N ASP A 152 17.43 8.76 16.00
CA ASP A 152 16.01 8.94 16.25
C ASP A 152 15.15 8.23 15.20
N ILE A 153 15.49 8.37 13.92
CA ILE A 153 14.72 7.70 12.84
C ILE A 153 14.95 6.19 12.82
N LEU A 154 16.15 5.72 13.17
CA LEU A 154 16.43 4.30 13.31
C LEU A 154 15.60 3.69 14.45
N ALA A 155 15.53 4.36 15.61
CA ALA A 155 14.74 3.92 16.74
C ALA A 155 13.24 3.82 16.42
N VAL A 156 12.68 4.76 15.66
CA VAL A 156 11.29 4.69 15.17
C VAL A 156 11.10 3.52 14.22
N ALA A 157 12.03 3.32 13.27
CA ALA A 157 11.96 2.22 12.31
C ALA A 157 12.00 0.85 13.01
N GLU A 158 12.89 0.67 13.99
CA GLU A 158 12.98 -0.55 14.79
C GLU A 158 11.67 -0.85 15.54
N LYS A 159 11.08 0.15 16.19
CA LYS A 159 9.79 0.00 16.88
C LYS A 159 8.67 -0.45 15.93
N ILE A 160 8.60 0.14 14.73
CA ILE A 160 7.61 -0.21 13.72
C ILE A 160 7.78 -1.67 13.30
N VAL A 161 9.00 -2.05 12.90
CA VAL A 161 9.31 -3.40 12.41
C VAL A 161 9.07 -4.44 13.51
N ALA A 162 9.61 -4.22 14.71
CA ALA A 162 9.44 -5.15 15.85
C ALA A 162 7.96 -5.37 16.17
N ARG A 163 7.15 -4.30 16.20
CA ARG A 163 5.73 -4.43 16.53
C ARG A 163 4.93 -5.11 15.41
N ILE A 164 5.24 -4.86 14.14
CA ILE A 164 4.64 -5.57 13.02
C ILE A 164 4.88 -7.07 13.17
N TRP A 165 6.12 -7.50 13.35
CA TRP A 165 6.46 -8.92 13.46
C TRP A 165 5.80 -9.58 14.67
N ARG A 166 5.85 -8.94 15.84
CA ARG A 166 5.21 -9.45 17.04
C ARG A 166 3.70 -9.63 16.87
N GLU A 167 3.00 -8.62 16.37
CA GLU A 167 1.54 -8.65 16.29
C GLU A 167 0.98 -9.39 15.09
N THR A 168 1.75 -9.59 14.01
CA THR A 168 1.25 -10.24 12.81
C THR A 168 1.61 -11.72 12.74
N VAL A 169 2.84 -12.08 13.10
CA VAL A 169 3.37 -13.46 12.99
C VAL A 169 3.84 -14.03 14.32
N ASN A 170 3.61 -13.31 15.43
CA ASN A 170 3.99 -13.72 16.79
C ASN A 170 5.49 -14.06 16.92
N TYR A 171 6.33 -13.21 16.32
CA TYR A 171 7.78 -13.36 16.35
C TYR A 171 8.42 -12.12 16.98
N GLU A 172 9.27 -12.35 18.00
CA GLU A 172 10.09 -11.28 18.58
C GLU A 172 11.41 -11.21 17.81
N ILE A 173 11.69 -10.03 17.28
CA ILE A 173 12.96 -9.75 16.61
C ILE A 173 14.03 -9.60 17.68
N PRO A 174 15.18 -10.29 17.57
CA PRO A 174 16.26 -10.25 18.55
C PRO A 174 16.93 -8.86 18.62
#